data_684ca6a4d6ae9aca4eed89baf44fc253
#
_entry.id   684ca6a4d6ae9aca4eed89baf44fc253
#
_cell.length_a   1.000
_cell.length_b   1.000
_cell.length_c   1.000
_cell.angle_alpha   90.00
_cell.angle_beta   90.00
_cell.angle_gamma   90.00
#
_symmetry.space_group_name_H-M   'P 1'
#
loop_
_entity.id
_entity.type
_entity.pdbx_description
1 polymer ?
#
loop_
_entity_poly.entity_id
_entity_poly.type
_entity_poly.pdbx_seq_one_letter_code
_entity_poly.pdbx_strand_id
1 'polypeptide(L)'
;MTLNTSQVSYYMTQRKKGITQHISAMKAGISVRSGRRIEKGEWAKNSVRHWRTRKDPLEAVWDSMLVPLLKERPALTPTTLLEMLQDKYPGQYPNSLRRTMQRRVREWKLQYGAEQEVMFRQRHQPGLRGLSDFTELKGVVVTIAGKLLAHKLYHFRLEWSHWSWMRVVLGGESFSALAEGLQEALGQLGGVPVEHKTDSLRAAWKQQGEDGRRELTERYAALCQHYGMQGVHNNAGRGHENGSVESAHGHLKRRICQALILRGSNDFSTIEEYQAFITQQVMRHNRNNQDLVKEERLHLKPLPLRRSADYDELTVRVSRSSTINVKHVVYSVLPGL
;
A
#
# COMPACT_ATOMS: atom_id res chain seq x y z
N MET A 1 19.17 16.29 18.43
CA MET A 1 19.91 15.10 17.96
C MET A 1 21.36 15.49 17.76
N THR A 2 22.26 14.77 18.36
CA THR A 2 23.71 14.95 18.17
C THR A 2 24.10 14.25 16.88
N LEU A 3 24.80 14.96 15.98
CA LEU A 3 25.29 14.39 14.74
C LEU A 3 26.41 13.39 15.03
N ASN A 4 26.36 12.23 14.37
CA ASN A 4 27.44 11.25 14.44
C ASN A 4 28.49 11.56 13.34
N THR A 5 29.77 11.32 13.62
CA THR A 5 30.87 11.54 12.68
C THR A 5 30.65 10.77 11.34
N SER A 6 30.11 9.56 11.42
CA SER A 6 29.79 8.76 10.23
C SER A 6 28.69 9.40 9.37
N GLN A 7 27.66 9.96 9.98
CA GLN A 7 26.60 10.70 9.27
C GLN A 7 27.16 11.94 8.57
N VAL A 8 28.06 12.65 9.24
CA VAL A 8 28.72 13.84 8.68
C VAL A 8 29.59 13.45 7.48
N SER A 9 30.42 12.41 7.62
CA SER A 9 31.29 11.91 6.55
C SER A 9 30.46 11.45 5.34
N TYR A 10 29.41 10.68 5.58
CA TYR A 10 28.52 10.21 4.51
C TYR A 10 27.80 11.37 3.81
N TYR A 11 27.26 12.33 4.58
CA TYR A 11 26.64 13.53 4.03
C TYR A 11 27.59 14.28 3.10
N MET A 12 28.83 14.55 3.57
CA MET A 12 29.84 15.28 2.79
C MET A 12 30.26 14.50 1.53
N THR A 13 30.32 13.17 1.60
CA THR A 13 30.60 12.32 0.43
C THR A 13 29.50 12.45 -0.63
N GLN A 14 28.23 12.45 -0.23
CA GLN A 14 27.11 12.66 -1.15
C GLN A 14 27.14 14.07 -1.77
N ARG A 15 27.49 15.08 -0.99
CA ARG A 15 27.61 16.46 -1.49
C ARG A 15 28.75 16.60 -2.53
N LYS A 16 29.89 15.92 -2.31
CA LYS A 16 31.00 15.88 -3.28
C LYS A 16 30.63 15.21 -4.59
N LYS A 17 29.68 14.27 -4.58
CA LYS A 17 29.11 13.65 -5.81
C LYS A 17 28.10 14.55 -6.54
N GLY A 18 27.90 15.81 -6.13
CA GLY A 18 26.96 16.77 -6.74
C GLY A 18 25.49 16.57 -6.34
N ILE A 19 25.19 15.67 -5.40
CA ILE A 19 23.83 15.42 -4.95
C ILE A 19 23.31 16.62 -4.14
N THR A 20 22.05 16.98 -4.31
CA THR A 20 21.46 18.15 -3.64
C THR A 20 21.52 18.02 -2.12
N GLN A 21 21.52 19.17 -1.42
CA GLN A 21 21.59 19.24 0.05
C GLN A 21 20.47 18.44 0.71
N HIS A 22 19.25 18.56 0.17
CA HIS A 22 18.07 17.86 0.68
C HIS A 22 18.21 16.33 0.57
N ILE A 23 18.59 15.84 -0.59
CA ILE A 23 18.77 14.40 -0.84
C ILE A 23 19.93 13.84 -0.01
N SER A 24 21.04 14.57 0.07
CA SER A 24 22.19 14.18 0.87
C SER A 24 21.86 14.07 2.37
N ALA A 25 21.06 15.01 2.88
CA ALA A 25 20.59 14.98 4.26
C ALA A 25 19.68 13.78 4.53
N MET A 26 18.74 13.49 3.62
CA MET A 26 17.87 12.32 3.72
C MET A 26 18.66 11.01 3.70
N LYS A 27 19.61 10.86 2.77
CA LYS A 27 20.47 9.68 2.68
C LYS A 27 21.32 9.48 3.95
N ALA A 28 21.79 10.56 4.54
CA ALA A 28 22.55 10.51 5.79
C ALA A 28 21.69 10.32 7.05
N GLY A 29 20.35 10.31 6.92
CA GLY A 29 19.42 10.17 8.03
C GLY A 29 19.46 11.37 8.99
N ILE A 30 19.73 12.57 8.45
CA ILE A 30 19.80 13.84 9.21
C ILE A 30 18.79 14.86 8.65
N SER A 31 18.47 15.87 9.46
CA SER A 31 17.63 16.97 8.96
C SER A 31 18.41 17.87 7.98
N VAL A 32 17.71 18.55 7.09
CA VAL A 32 18.32 19.55 6.18
C VAL A 32 19.01 20.66 6.96
N ARG A 33 18.45 21.07 8.12
CA ARG A 33 19.08 22.03 9.02
C ARG A 33 20.43 21.53 9.54
N SER A 34 20.52 20.23 9.87
CA SER A 34 21.79 19.60 10.27
C SER A 34 22.78 19.59 9.10
N GLY A 35 22.33 19.30 7.88
CA GLY A 35 23.17 19.37 6.68
C GLY A 35 23.77 20.76 6.47
N ARG A 36 22.96 21.82 6.61
CA ARG A 36 23.47 23.22 6.54
C ARG A 36 24.51 23.53 7.59
N ARG A 37 24.33 23.04 8.82
CA ARG A 37 25.32 23.21 9.89
C ARG A 37 26.63 22.49 9.61
N ILE A 38 26.56 21.31 8.99
CA ILE A 38 27.75 20.56 8.55
C ILE A 38 28.53 21.39 7.50
N GLU A 39 27.86 21.91 6.49
CA GLU A 39 28.50 22.73 5.45
C GLU A 39 29.11 24.03 5.97
N LYS A 40 28.51 24.61 7.01
CA LYS A 40 29.06 25.80 7.70
C LYS A 40 30.17 25.48 8.71
N GLY A 41 30.52 24.20 8.90
CA GLY A 41 31.50 23.78 9.92
C GLY A 41 31.04 23.93 11.36
N GLU A 42 29.76 24.22 11.60
CA GLU A 42 29.21 24.47 12.93
C GLU A 42 28.93 23.18 13.72
N TRP A 43 29.00 22.03 13.08
CA TRP A 43 28.71 20.74 13.71
C TRP A 43 29.78 20.29 14.70
N ALA A 44 31.05 20.68 14.47
CA ALA A 44 32.20 20.33 15.30
C ALA A 44 32.33 21.19 16.56
N LYS A 45 31.53 22.28 16.67
CA LYS A 45 31.60 23.23 17.80
C LYS A 45 30.91 22.75 19.08
N ASN A 46 30.23 21.57 19.03
CA ASN A 46 29.69 21.02 20.27
C ASN A 46 30.82 20.39 21.07
N SER A 47 31.10 20.97 22.24
CA SER A 47 32.02 20.46 23.23
C SER A 47 31.92 18.95 23.35
N VAL A 48 33.08 18.28 23.28
CA VAL A 48 33.17 16.85 23.57
C VAL A 48 32.60 16.64 24.96
N ARG A 49 31.49 15.92 25.05
CA ARG A 49 30.91 15.58 26.35
C ARG A 49 31.82 14.57 27.03
N HIS A 50 32.55 14.97 28.03
CA HIS A 50 33.50 14.13 28.78
C HIS A 50 32.83 13.11 29.71
N TRP A 51 31.50 13.13 29.85
CA TRP A 51 30.79 12.07 30.56
C TRP A 51 30.58 10.86 29.67
N ARG A 52 31.41 9.83 29.82
CA ARG A 52 31.48 8.75 29.12
C ARG A 52 31.05 7.82 28.90
N THR A 53 31.16 7.33 28.54
CA THR A 53 30.63 6.34 27.75
C THR A 53 31.05 4.99 28.12
N ARG A 54 30.13 4.07 28.07
CA ARG A 54 30.44 2.65 28.13
C ARG A 54 31.28 2.28 26.89
N LYS A 55 32.31 1.48 27.12
CA LYS A 55 33.09 0.85 26.04
C LYS A 55 32.14 0.10 25.12
N ASP A 56 32.38 0.20 23.82
CA ASP A 56 31.53 -0.50 22.83
C ASP A 56 31.73 -2.02 22.98
N PRO A 57 30.68 -2.78 23.33
CA PRO A 57 30.78 -4.22 23.55
C PRO A 57 31.06 -5.01 22.27
N LEU A 58 30.91 -4.41 21.10
CA LEU A 58 31.17 -5.04 19.80
C LEU A 58 32.53 -4.65 19.22
N GLU A 59 33.30 -3.78 19.88
CA GLU A 59 34.57 -3.25 19.37
C GLU A 59 35.56 -4.35 18.94
N ALA A 60 35.71 -5.38 19.77
CA ALA A 60 36.67 -6.47 19.53
C ALA A 60 36.35 -7.31 18.28
N VAL A 61 35.10 -7.43 17.90
CA VAL A 61 34.63 -8.29 16.78
C VAL A 61 34.15 -7.49 15.59
N TRP A 62 34.02 -6.18 15.74
CA TRP A 62 33.39 -5.35 14.70
C TRP A 62 34.22 -5.33 13.41
N ASP A 63 35.45 -4.84 13.48
CA ASP A 63 36.30 -4.67 12.31
C ASP A 63 36.95 -5.98 11.83
N SER A 64 37.20 -6.90 12.77
CA SER A 64 37.87 -8.17 12.50
C SER A 64 36.95 -9.24 11.90
N MET A 65 35.65 -9.22 12.23
CA MET A 65 34.73 -10.28 11.85
C MET A 65 33.43 -9.78 11.22
N LEU A 66 32.76 -8.79 11.83
CA LEU A 66 31.42 -8.37 11.36
C LEU A 66 31.49 -7.55 10.08
N VAL A 67 32.45 -6.64 9.96
CA VAL A 67 32.63 -5.82 8.74
C VAL A 67 32.99 -6.66 7.52
N PRO A 68 33.91 -7.62 7.56
CA PRO A 68 34.18 -8.53 6.43
C PRO A 68 32.92 -9.30 6.01
N LEU A 69 32.16 -9.86 6.97
CA LEU A 69 30.92 -10.57 6.68
C LEU A 69 29.85 -9.68 6.03
N LEU A 70 29.73 -8.43 6.49
CA LEU A 70 28.78 -7.46 5.93
C LEU A 70 29.19 -6.99 4.53
N LYS A 71 30.50 -6.94 4.22
CA LYS A 71 31.01 -6.65 2.87
C LYS A 71 30.71 -7.80 1.91
N GLU A 72 30.97 -9.04 2.35
CA GLU A 72 30.72 -10.23 1.54
C GLU A 72 29.22 -10.50 1.35
N ARG A 73 28.43 -10.32 2.40
CA ARG A 73 27.00 -10.64 2.46
C ARG A 73 26.17 -9.51 3.04
N PRO A 74 25.91 -8.42 2.28
CA PRO A 74 25.20 -7.22 2.79
C PRO A 74 23.75 -7.49 3.25
N ALA A 75 23.16 -8.61 2.81
CA ALA A 75 21.80 -9.02 3.20
C ALA A 75 21.69 -9.51 4.64
N LEU A 76 22.82 -9.82 5.32
CA LEU A 76 22.79 -10.29 6.69
C LEU A 76 22.05 -9.33 7.62
N THR A 77 21.19 -9.91 8.47
CA THR A 77 20.44 -9.14 9.46
C THR A 77 21.23 -8.97 10.75
N PRO A 78 21.00 -7.87 11.51
CA PRO A 78 21.63 -7.69 12.81
C PRO A 78 21.34 -8.83 13.80
N THR A 79 20.16 -9.44 13.70
CA THR A 79 19.74 -10.56 14.54
C THR A 79 20.61 -11.80 14.26
N THR A 80 20.74 -12.16 12.99
CA THR A 80 21.56 -13.30 12.56
C THR A 80 23.04 -13.12 12.97
N LEU A 81 23.57 -11.88 12.84
CA LEU A 81 24.94 -11.59 13.28
C LEU A 81 25.11 -11.73 14.80
N LEU A 82 24.11 -11.33 15.58
CA LEU A 82 24.17 -11.50 17.03
C LEU A 82 24.09 -12.96 17.43
N GLU A 83 23.18 -13.74 16.83
CA GLU A 83 23.04 -15.18 17.06
C GLU A 83 24.35 -15.91 16.71
N MET A 84 24.97 -15.61 15.59
CA MET A 84 26.30 -16.14 15.22
C MET A 84 27.38 -15.83 16.27
N LEU A 85 27.38 -14.61 16.83
CA LEU A 85 28.30 -14.27 17.90
C LEU A 85 28.02 -15.05 19.18
N GLN A 86 26.75 -15.27 19.51
CA GLN A 86 26.34 -16.07 20.68
C GLN A 86 26.76 -17.53 20.55
N ASP A 87 26.63 -18.10 19.35
CA ASP A 87 27.05 -19.46 19.08
C ASP A 87 28.58 -19.61 19.13
N LYS A 88 29.29 -18.64 18.58
CA LYS A 88 30.77 -18.67 18.52
C LYS A 88 31.44 -18.34 19.88
N TYR A 89 30.80 -17.48 20.66
CA TYR A 89 31.30 -17.01 21.96
C TYR A 89 30.22 -17.10 23.04
N PRO A 90 29.92 -18.31 23.54
CA PRO A 90 28.86 -18.51 24.52
C PRO A 90 29.01 -17.63 25.75
N GLY A 91 27.94 -16.93 26.10
CA GLY A 91 27.86 -16.08 27.29
C GLY A 91 28.46 -14.68 27.15
N GLN A 92 29.18 -14.35 26.06
CA GLN A 92 29.83 -13.02 25.91
C GLN A 92 28.93 -11.95 25.29
N TYR A 93 27.95 -12.33 24.43
CA TYR A 93 27.09 -11.42 23.69
C TYR A 93 25.61 -11.63 24.06
N PRO A 94 25.12 -11.07 25.15
CA PRO A 94 23.74 -11.28 25.60
C PRO A 94 22.74 -10.59 24.68
N ASN A 95 21.47 -11.02 24.73
CA ASN A 95 20.37 -10.46 23.95
C ASN A 95 20.15 -8.94 24.14
N SER A 96 20.61 -8.38 25.27
CA SER A 96 20.57 -6.93 25.52
C SER A 96 21.36 -6.12 24.49
N LEU A 97 22.34 -6.74 23.79
CA LEU A 97 23.13 -6.11 22.75
C LEU A 97 22.40 -5.98 21.41
N ARG A 98 21.19 -6.54 21.25
CA ARG A 98 20.42 -6.51 20.01
C ARG A 98 20.27 -5.08 19.45
N ARG A 99 19.91 -4.12 20.30
CA ARG A 99 19.77 -2.70 19.88
C ARG A 99 21.09 -2.08 19.46
N THR A 100 22.18 -2.41 20.14
CA THR A 100 23.53 -1.95 19.80
C THR A 100 23.97 -2.52 18.44
N MET A 101 23.75 -3.83 18.21
CA MET A 101 24.01 -4.48 16.93
C MET A 101 23.19 -3.85 15.80
N GLN A 102 21.88 -3.66 16.00
CA GLN A 102 21.00 -3.01 15.01
C GLN A 102 21.49 -1.61 14.63
N ARG A 103 21.88 -0.82 15.61
CA ARG A 103 22.41 0.54 15.37
C ARG A 103 23.73 0.49 14.59
N ARG A 104 24.68 -0.33 14.99
CA ARG A 104 25.99 -0.44 14.32
C ARG A 104 25.87 -0.94 12.89
N VAL A 105 25.08 -1.99 12.65
CA VAL A 105 24.84 -2.50 11.28
C VAL A 105 24.11 -1.46 10.43
N ARG A 106 23.14 -0.73 10.99
CA ARG A 106 22.47 0.36 10.28
C ARG A 106 23.46 1.47 9.90
N GLU A 107 24.30 1.92 10.82
CA GLU A 107 25.31 2.94 10.59
C GLU A 107 26.30 2.49 9.50
N TRP A 108 26.74 1.23 9.57
CA TRP A 108 27.62 0.65 8.55
C TRP A 108 26.95 0.58 7.17
N LYS A 109 25.68 0.10 7.12
CA LYS A 109 24.92 0.05 5.86
C LYS A 109 24.67 1.44 5.26
N LEU A 110 24.48 2.45 6.09
CA LEU A 110 24.36 3.85 5.63
C LEU A 110 25.65 4.38 5.00
N GLN A 111 26.79 3.90 5.45
CA GLN A 111 28.11 4.40 5.02
C GLN A 111 28.69 3.58 3.86
N TYR A 112 28.52 2.27 3.88
CA TYR A 112 29.19 1.32 2.98
C TYR A 112 28.24 0.38 2.24
N GLY A 113 26.95 0.39 2.57
CA GLY A 113 25.93 -0.43 1.92
C GLY A 113 25.60 0.08 0.52
N ALA A 114 24.83 -0.73 -0.24
CA ALA A 114 24.28 -0.30 -1.52
C ALA A 114 23.49 1.00 -1.36
N GLU A 115 23.51 1.85 -2.39
CA GLU A 115 22.72 3.08 -2.40
C GLU A 115 21.25 2.75 -2.13
N GLN A 116 20.73 3.28 -1.02
CA GLN A 116 19.30 3.15 -0.73
C GLN A 116 18.56 4.16 -1.57
N GLU A 117 17.52 3.71 -2.27
CA GLU A 117 16.59 4.62 -2.93
C GLU A 117 15.94 5.53 -1.89
N VAL A 118 16.00 6.82 -2.13
CA VAL A 118 15.34 7.81 -1.28
C VAL A 118 13.87 7.83 -1.67
N MET A 119 13.01 7.30 -0.81
CA MET A 119 11.58 7.45 -0.96
C MET A 119 11.17 8.85 -0.50
N PHE A 120 10.80 9.69 -1.46
CA PHE A 120 10.20 10.98 -1.16
C PHE A 120 8.79 10.77 -0.61
N ARG A 121 8.45 11.50 0.45
CA ARG A 121 7.06 11.54 0.93
C ARG A 121 6.20 12.12 -0.18
N GLN A 122 5.30 11.32 -0.72
CA GLN A 122 4.34 11.78 -1.72
C GLN A 122 3.42 12.81 -1.06
N ARG A 123 3.23 13.94 -1.73
CA ARG A 123 2.25 14.96 -1.33
C ARG A 123 0.95 14.64 -2.08
N HIS A 124 -0.02 14.11 -1.36
CA HIS A 124 -1.34 13.89 -1.90
C HIS A 124 -2.12 15.20 -1.92
N GLN A 125 -2.94 15.40 -2.94
CA GLN A 125 -3.83 16.56 -3.06
C GLN A 125 -5.27 16.11 -2.83
N PRO A 126 -6.09 16.91 -2.13
CA PRO A 126 -7.49 16.57 -1.90
C PRO A 126 -8.25 16.49 -3.23
N GLY A 127 -9.13 15.50 -3.36
CA GLY A 127 -9.95 15.28 -4.55
C GLY A 127 -9.22 14.78 -5.80
N LEU A 128 -7.89 14.63 -5.74
CA LEU A 128 -7.13 14.24 -6.93
C LEU A 128 -7.32 12.77 -7.27
N ARG A 129 -7.13 11.84 -6.33
CA ARG A 129 -7.01 10.42 -6.69
C ARG A 129 -7.82 9.50 -5.80
N GLY A 130 -8.60 8.62 -6.45
CA GLY A 130 -9.22 7.43 -5.88
C GLY A 130 -8.47 6.17 -6.32
N LEU A 131 -8.38 5.20 -5.43
CA LEU A 131 -7.67 3.93 -5.62
C LEU A 131 -8.65 2.79 -5.46
N SER A 132 -8.61 1.80 -6.36
CA SER A 132 -9.39 0.57 -6.25
C SER A 132 -8.52 -0.67 -6.32
N ASP A 133 -8.86 -1.64 -5.50
CA ASP A 133 -8.22 -2.95 -5.48
C ASP A 133 -9.18 -4.03 -4.99
N PHE A 134 -8.91 -5.29 -5.38
CA PHE A 134 -9.59 -6.46 -4.86
C PHE A 134 -8.71 -7.16 -3.84
N THR A 135 -9.32 -7.62 -2.76
CA THR A 135 -8.57 -8.20 -1.66
C THR A 135 -9.32 -9.34 -0.98
N GLU A 136 -8.58 -10.19 -0.30
CA GLU A 136 -9.10 -11.31 0.50
C GLU A 136 -8.72 -11.14 1.97
N LEU A 137 -9.55 -11.64 2.87
CA LEU A 137 -9.23 -11.74 4.28
C LEU A 137 -8.42 -13.02 4.53
N LYS A 138 -7.09 -12.93 4.34
CA LYS A 138 -6.21 -14.08 4.53
C LYS A 138 -6.34 -14.67 5.95
N GLY A 139 -6.52 -15.99 6.02
CA GLY A 139 -6.62 -16.72 7.29
C GLY A 139 -7.97 -16.61 8.00
N VAL A 140 -8.97 -15.99 7.35
CA VAL A 140 -10.34 -15.91 7.87
C VAL A 140 -11.28 -16.64 6.92
N VAL A 141 -11.98 -17.63 7.44
CA VAL A 141 -13.03 -18.37 6.73
C VAL A 141 -14.37 -17.75 7.12
N VAL A 142 -15.13 -17.25 6.15
CA VAL A 142 -16.48 -16.72 6.35
C VAL A 142 -17.49 -17.72 5.82
N THR A 143 -18.57 -17.92 6.55
CA THR A 143 -19.69 -18.79 6.15
C THR A 143 -20.99 -18.02 6.12
N ILE A 144 -21.92 -18.47 5.28
CA ILE A 144 -23.31 -17.97 5.21
C ILE A 144 -24.22 -19.16 5.49
N ALA A 145 -24.98 -19.09 6.58
CA ALA A 145 -25.83 -20.19 7.04
C ALA A 145 -25.06 -21.54 7.10
N GLY A 146 -23.84 -21.51 7.65
CA GLY A 146 -22.95 -22.66 7.77
C GLY A 146 -22.23 -23.07 6.48
N LYS A 147 -22.49 -22.45 5.32
CA LYS A 147 -21.86 -22.79 4.04
C LYS A 147 -20.70 -21.82 3.75
N LEU A 148 -19.58 -22.36 3.31
CA LEU A 148 -18.40 -21.58 2.94
C LEU A 148 -18.72 -20.53 1.86
N LEU A 149 -18.35 -19.26 2.11
CA LEU A 149 -18.48 -18.18 1.16
C LEU A 149 -17.13 -17.94 0.47
N ALA A 150 -17.03 -18.36 -0.80
CA ALA A 150 -15.92 -17.97 -1.65
C ALA A 150 -16.16 -16.55 -2.18
N HIS A 151 -15.38 -15.59 -1.69
CA HIS A 151 -15.59 -14.16 -2.02
C HIS A 151 -14.29 -13.38 -2.00
N LYS A 152 -14.32 -12.22 -2.63
CA LYS A 152 -13.34 -11.14 -2.49
C LYS A 152 -14.00 -9.90 -1.92
N LEU A 153 -13.19 -8.96 -1.48
CA LEU A 153 -13.64 -7.62 -1.10
C LEU A 153 -13.11 -6.63 -2.12
N TYR A 154 -14.02 -5.93 -2.81
CA TYR A 154 -13.64 -4.72 -3.53
C TYR A 154 -13.40 -3.61 -2.52
N HIS A 155 -12.30 -2.88 -2.66
CA HIS A 155 -11.92 -1.76 -1.80
C HIS A 155 -11.63 -0.53 -2.65
N PHE A 156 -12.40 0.53 -2.43
CA PHE A 156 -12.12 1.87 -2.93
C PHE A 156 -11.59 2.74 -1.80
N ARG A 157 -10.63 3.63 -2.10
CA ARG A 157 -10.05 4.55 -1.14
C ARG A 157 -9.63 5.86 -1.79
N LEU A 158 -9.88 6.99 -1.12
CA LEU A 158 -9.26 8.27 -1.46
C LEU A 158 -7.83 8.34 -0.92
N GLU A 159 -6.92 8.87 -1.73
CA GLU A 159 -5.49 8.90 -1.40
C GLU A 159 -5.16 9.92 -0.30
N TRP A 160 -5.88 11.05 -0.25
CA TRP A 160 -5.61 12.14 0.69
C TRP A 160 -6.31 11.99 2.04
N SER A 161 -7.64 11.87 2.08
CA SER A 161 -8.40 11.72 3.33
C SER A 161 -8.39 10.32 3.89
N HIS A 162 -8.01 9.34 3.07
CA HIS A 162 -8.09 7.92 3.39
C HIS A 162 -9.52 7.40 3.57
N TRP A 163 -10.53 8.15 3.11
CA TRP A 163 -11.89 7.66 3.07
C TRP A 163 -11.95 6.36 2.28
N SER A 164 -12.67 5.37 2.79
CA SER A 164 -12.71 4.03 2.24
C SER A 164 -14.14 3.53 2.07
N TRP A 165 -14.34 2.66 1.09
CA TRP A 165 -15.55 1.88 0.86
C TRP A 165 -15.19 0.45 0.52
N MET A 166 -15.96 -0.52 1.04
CA MET A 166 -15.74 -1.92 0.72
C MET A 166 -17.06 -2.62 0.38
N ARG A 167 -16.98 -3.53 -0.59
CA ARG A 167 -18.09 -4.38 -1.02
C ARG A 167 -17.65 -5.84 -1.09
N VAL A 168 -18.54 -6.73 -0.67
CA VAL A 168 -18.40 -8.17 -0.87
C VAL A 168 -18.65 -8.48 -2.36
N VAL A 169 -17.75 -9.22 -2.99
CA VAL A 169 -17.79 -9.59 -4.40
C VAL A 169 -17.75 -11.09 -4.53
N LEU A 170 -18.72 -11.63 -5.24
CA LEU A 170 -18.79 -13.04 -5.61
C LEU A 170 -18.26 -13.22 -7.06
N GLY A 171 -17.61 -14.34 -7.32
CA GLY A 171 -17.20 -14.70 -8.68
C GLY A 171 -15.91 -14.06 -9.23
N GLY A 172 -15.18 -13.26 -8.42
CA GLY A 172 -13.83 -12.79 -8.77
C GLY A 172 -13.74 -11.37 -9.32
N GLU A 173 -12.57 -11.03 -9.89
CA GLU A 173 -12.17 -9.67 -10.29
C GLU A 173 -12.63 -9.37 -11.72
N SER A 174 -13.93 -9.19 -11.92
CA SER A 174 -14.52 -8.86 -13.22
C SER A 174 -14.65 -7.33 -13.39
N PHE A 175 -14.87 -6.90 -14.65
CA PHE A 175 -15.19 -5.50 -14.94
C PHE A 175 -16.52 -5.08 -14.28
N SER A 176 -17.53 -5.93 -14.28
CA SER A 176 -18.82 -5.66 -13.65
C SER A 176 -18.66 -5.45 -12.13
N ALA A 177 -17.84 -6.28 -11.47
CA ALA A 177 -17.54 -6.12 -10.05
C ALA A 177 -16.79 -4.79 -9.75
N LEU A 178 -15.85 -4.41 -10.62
CA LEU A 178 -15.16 -3.13 -10.54
C LEU A 178 -16.14 -1.96 -10.73
N ALA A 179 -16.94 -2.00 -11.79
CA ALA A 179 -17.87 -0.94 -12.15
C ALA A 179 -18.95 -0.73 -11.06
N GLU A 180 -19.55 -1.80 -10.57
CA GLU A 180 -20.52 -1.74 -9.49
C GLU A 180 -19.90 -1.20 -8.19
N GLY A 181 -18.75 -1.77 -7.77
CA GLY A 181 -18.07 -1.34 -6.55
C GLY A 181 -17.65 0.12 -6.60
N LEU A 182 -17.12 0.59 -7.73
CA LEU A 182 -16.73 1.98 -7.94
C LEU A 182 -17.95 2.91 -7.91
N GLN A 183 -19.01 2.59 -8.62
CA GLN A 183 -20.24 3.40 -8.65
C GLN A 183 -20.90 3.53 -7.29
N GLU A 184 -20.91 2.44 -6.52
CA GLU A 184 -21.39 2.49 -5.13
C GLU A 184 -20.49 3.35 -4.26
N ALA A 185 -19.18 3.17 -4.36
CA ALA A 185 -18.23 3.97 -3.58
C ALA A 185 -18.38 5.47 -3.86
N LEU A 186 -18.45 5.86 -5.14
CA LEU A 186 -18.64 7.25 -5.55
C LEU A 186 -20.00 7.81 -5.05
N GLY A 187 -21.06 7.00 -5.14
CA GLY A 187 -22.39 7.36 -4.61
C GLY A 187 -22.35 7.60 -3.10
N GLN A 188 -21.70 6.75 -2.33
CA GLN A 188 -21.54 6.90 -0.87
C GLN A 188 -20.60 8.07 -0.49
N LEU A 189 -19.60 8.32 -1.31
CA LEU A 189 -18.70 9.46 -1.14
C LEU A 189 -19.42 10.80 -1.40
N GLY A 190 -20.33 10.81 -2.37
CA GLY A 190 -21.05 12.00 -2.83
C GLY A 190 -20.26 12.86 -3.81
N GLY A 191 -19.28 12.28 -4.53
CA GLY A 191 -18.48 13.00 -5.50
C GLY A 191 -17.46 12.11 -6.20
N VAL A 192 -16.74 12.69 -7.17
CA VAL A 192 -15.84 11.98 -8.08
C VAL A 192 -14.43 12.57 -8.03
N PRO A 193 -13.37 11.78 -7.79
CA PRO A 193 -11.99 12.25 -7.87
C PRO A 193 -11.58 12.52 -9.31
N VAL A 194 -10.52 13.30 -9.52
CA VAL A 194 -10.00 13.61 -10.87
C VAL A 194 -9.44 12.37 -11.54
N GLU A 195 -8.73 11.54 -10.78
CA GLU A 195 -8.07 10.31 -11.23
C GLU A 195 -8.63 9.09 -10.50
N HIS A 196 -8.76 7.99 -11.23
CA HIS A 196 -9.03 6.70 -10.66
C HIS A 196 -7.88 5.74 -10.99
N LYS A 197 -7.21 5.26 -9.96
CA LYS A 197 -6.06 4.37 -10.07
C LYS A 197 -6.46 2.95 -9.67
N THR A 198 -6.18 1.99 -10.56
CA THR A 198 -6.33 0.57 -10.28
C THR A 198 -4.97 -0.11 -10.36
N ASP A 199 -4.78 -1.18 -9.59
CA ASP A 199 -3.64 -2.05 -9.81
C ASP A 199 -3.77 -2.77 -11.16
N SER A 200 -2.86 -3.67 -11.49
CA SER A 200 -2.78 -4.41 -12.76
C SER A 200 -4.00 -5.29 -13.05
N LEU A 201 -5.20 -4.75 -12.86
CA LEU A 201 -6.46 -5.45 -13.05
C LEU A 201 -6.70 -5.70 -14.55
N ARG A 202 -6.74 -6.96 -14.98
CA ARG A 202 -7.01 -7.32 -16.38
C ARG A 202 -8.35 -6.80 -16.91
N ALA A 203 -9.30 -6.56 -16.01
CA ALA A 203 -10.60 -5.98 -16.34
C ALA A 203 -10.52 -4.50 -16.76
N ALA A 204 -9.50 -3.77 -16.30
CA ALA A 204 -9.30 -2.36 -16.59
C ALA A 204 -8.21 -2.11 -17.66
N TRP A 205 -7.23 -3.03 -17.78
CA TRP A 205 -6.03 -2.82 -18.58
C TRP A 205 -5.75 -3.99 -19.51
N LYS A 206 -5.45 -3.70 -20.77
CA LYS A 206 -4.91 -4.66 -21.75
C LYS A 206 -3.41 -4.41 -21.92
N GLN A 207 -2.64 -5.47 -22.01
CA GLN A 207 -1.22 -5.39 -22.38
C GLN A 207 -1.14 -5.38 -23.92
N GLN A 208 -0.51 -4.35 -24.49
CA GLN A 208 -0.39 -4.22 -25.94
C GLN A 208 1.10 -4.27 -26.31
N GLY A 209 1.45 -5.24 -27.18
CA GLY A 209 2.78 -5.41 -27.74
C GLY A 209 3.90 -5.85 -26.79
N GLU A 210 5.09 -6.04 -27.36
CA GLU A 210 6.33 -6.40 -26.64
C GLU A 210 6.87 -5.27 -25.75
N ASP A 211 6.50 -4.02 -26.03
CA ASP A 211 6.92 -2.82 -25.28
C ASP A 211 6.26 -2.68 -23.90
N GLY A 212 5.39 -3.59 -23.50
CA GLY A 212 4.77 -3.59 -22.16
C GLY A 212 3.82 -2.40 -21.90
N ARG A 213 3.46 -1.62 -22.91
CA ARG A 213 2.48 -0.54 -22.77
C ARG A 213 1.10 -1.11 -22.43
N ARG A 214 0.45 -0.50 -21.46
CA ARG A 214 -0.90 -0.88 -21.03
C ARG A 214 -1.89 0.15 -21.51
N GLU A 215 -2.95 -0.30 -22.16
CA GLU A 215 -4.08 0.53 -22.57
C GLU A 215 -5.30 0.22 -21.72
N LEU A 216 -6.14 1.24 -21.51
CA LEU A 216 -7.44 1.08 -20.90
C LEU A 216 -8.31 0.14 -21.75
N THR A 217 -9.04 -0.77 -21.12
CA THR A 217 -10.10 -1.49 -21.83
C THR A 217 -11.18 -0.46 -22.23
N GLU A 218 -11.83 -0.68 -23.37
CA GLU A 218 -12.89 0.22 -23.87
C GLU A 218 -13.99 0.45 -22.82
N ARG A 219 -14.41 -0.60 -22.13
CA ARG A 219 -15.43 -0.53 -21.08
C ARG A 219 -14.98 0.32 -19.89
N TYR A 220 -13.73 0.17 -19.47
CA TYR A 220 -13.21 0.97 -18.36
C TYR A 220 -12.96 2.42 -18.77
N ALA A 221 -12.51 2.66 -20.00
CA ALA A 221 -12.40 4.01 -20.56
C ALA A 221 -13.76 4.72 -20.61
N ALA A 222 -14.80 4.03 -21.08
CA ALA A 222 -16.16 4.55 -21.10
C ALA A 222 -16.70 4.85 -19.69
N LEU A 223 -16.42 3.98 -18.71
CA LEU A 223 -16.80 4.21 -17.31
C LEU A 223 -16.09 5.46 -16.75
N CYS A 224 -14.78 5.59 -16.98
CA CYS A 224 -14.02 6.77 -16.57
C CYS A 224 -14.55 8.05 -17.23
N GLN A 225 -14.83 8.01 -18.51
CA GLN A 225 -15.41 9.13 -19.27
C GLN A 225 -16.78 9.54 -18.73
N HIS A 226 -17.66 8.56 -18.45
CA HIS A 226 -18.98 8.82 -17.86
C HIS A 226 -18.92 9.59 -16.54
N TYR A 227 -17.93 9.26 -15.68
CA TYR A 227 -17.70 9.95 -14.39
C TYR A 227 -16.77 11.16 -14.50
N GLY A 228 -16.22 11.47 -15.67
CA GLY A 228 -15.27 12.56 -15.87
C GLY A 228 -13.94 12.34 -15.16
N MET A 229 -13.54 11.09 -14.95
CA MET A 229 -12.27 10.68 -14.34
C MET A 229 -11.22 10.34 -15.40
N GLN A 230 -9.96 10.41 -14.99
CA GLN A 230 -8.85 9.83 -15.76
C GLN A 230 -8.43 8.49 -15.15
N GLY A 231 -8.44 7.42 -15.96
CA GLY A 231 -7.90 6.13 -15.54
C GLY A 231 -6.38 6.17 -15.49
N VAL A 232 -5.79 5.79 -14.36
CA VAL A 232 -4.33 5.77 -14.14
C VAL A 232 -3.92 4.38 -13.68
N HIS A 233 -2.80 3.87 -14.17
CA HIS A 233 -2.22 2.61 -13.71
C HIS A 233 -1.01 2.82 -12.82
N ASN A 234 -0.62 1.77 -12.09
CA ASN A 234 0.65 1.72 -11.40
C ASN A 234 1.80 1.55 -12.40
N ASN A 235 2.87 2.31 -12.23
CA ASN A 235 4.09 2.09 -12.98
C ASN A 235 4.68 0.72 -12.60
N ALA A 236 4.92 -0.13 -13.60
CA ALA A 236 5.54 -1.42 -13.38
C ALA A 236 6.93 -1.25 -12.76
N GLY A 237 7.24 -2.00 -11.69
CA GLY A 237 8.54 -1.99 -11.02
C GLY A 237 8.73 -0.92 -9.93
N ARG A 238 7.78 -0.02 -9.69
CA ARG A 238 7.85 0.97 -8.60
C ARG A 238 6.95 0.59 -7.43
N GLY A 239 7.30 -0.49 -6.72
CA GLY A 239 6.57 -0.98 -5.54
C GLY A 239 6.37 0.08 -4.43
N HIS A 240 7.19 1.12 -4.40
CA HIS A 240 7.08 2.19 -3.40
C HIS A 240 5.88 3.13 -3.63
N GLU A 241 5.34 3.17 -4.84
CA GLU A 241 4.11 3.95 -5.13
C GLU A 241 2.87 3.30 -4.49
N ASN A 242 2.94 2.00 -4.19
CA ASN A 242 1.86 1.22 -3.57
C ASN A 242 1.99 1.04 -2.06
N GLY A 243 3.16 1.31 -1.47
CA GLY A 243 3.41 1.06 -0.05
C GLY A 243 2.41 1.72 0.91
N SER A 244 1.85 2.87 0.54
CA SER A 244 0.79 3.53 1.33
C SER A 244 -0.55 2.81 1.21
N VAL A 245 -0.85 2.25 0.04
CA VAL A 245 -2.09 1.51 -0.25
C VAL A 245 -2.04 0.13 0.42
N GLU A 246 -0.95 -0.60 0.26
CA GLU A 246 -0.74 -1.91 0.88
C GLU A 246 -0.79 -1.83 2.41
N SER A 247 -0.16 -0.81 3.00
CA SER A 247 -0.22 -0.55 4.44
C SER A 247 -1.65 -0.28 4.92
N ALA A 248 -2.40 0.53 4.18
CA ALA A 248 -3.78 0.87 4.52
C ALA A 248 -4.74 -0.32 4.37
N HIS A 249 -4.58 -1.12 3.30
CA HIS A 249 -5.30 -2.38 3.14
C HIS A 249 -5.05 -3.30 4.34
N GLY A 250 -3.79 -3.41 4.78
CA GLY A 250 -3.43 -4.19 5.96
C GLY A 250 -4.10 -3.71 7.25
N HIS A 251 -4.24 -2.40 7.44
CA HIS A 251 -4.90 -1.84 8.62
C HIS A 251 -6.41 -2.12 8.65
N LEU A 252 -7.11 -1.92 7.53
CA LEU A 252 -8.56 -2.15 7.46
C LEU A 252 -8.89 -3.65 7.54
N LYS A 253 -8.15 -4.51 6.84
CA LYS A 253 -8.26 -5.97 6.96
C LYS A 253 -8.09 -6.43 8.41
N ARG A 254 -7.04 -5.96 9.09
CA ARG A 254 -6.78 -6.30 10.49
C ARG A 254 -7.93 -5.87 11.38
N ARG A 255 -8.51 -4.68 11.15
CA ARG A 255 -9.68 -4.19 11.86
C ARG A 255 -10.88 -5.12 11.68
N ILE A 256 -11.17 -5.53 10.44
CA ILE A 256 -12.25 -6.48 10.12
C ILE A 256 -12.02 -7.82 10.83
N CYS A 257 -10.81 -8.38 10.74
CA CYS A 257 -10.46 -9.62 11.42
C CYS A 257 -10.64 -9.52 12.95
N GLN A 258 -10.19 -8.42 13.57
CA GLN A 258 -10.38 -8.20 15.00
C GLN A 258 -11.87 -8.05 15.38
N ALA A 259 -12.66 -7.43 14.53
CA ALA A 259 -14.11 -7.31 14.76
C ALA A 259 -14.83 -8.67 14.63
N LEU A 260 -14.39 -9.56 13.74
CA LEU A 260 -14.86 -10.93 13.63
C LEU A 260 -14.53 -11.75 14.90
N ILE A 261 -13.29 -11.62 15.39
CA ILE A 261 -12.88 -12.27 16.65
C ILE A 261 -13.77 -11.77 17.81
N LEU A 262 -14.00 -10.45 17.89
CA LEU A 262 -14.87 -9.86 18.94
C LEU A 262 -16.33 -10.33 18.82
N ARG A 263 -16.81 -10.53 17.59
CA ARG A 263 -18.15 -11.08 17.34
C ARG A 263 -18.27 -12.54 17.80
N GLY A 264 -17.16 -13.27 17.86
CA GLY A 264 -17.12 -14.68 18.28
C GLY A 264 -17.61 -15.67 17.22
N SER A 265 -18.00 -15.20 16.03
CA SER A 265 -18.45 -16.05 14.92
C SER A 265 -18.13 -15.42 13.59
N ASN A 266 -17.71 -16.26 12.62
CA ASN A 266 -17.53 -15.87 11.23
C ASN A 266 -18.71 -16.30 10.34
N ASP A 267 -19.78 -16.85 10.94
CA ASP A 267 -21.00 -17.23 10.25
C ASP A 267 -22.00 -16.10 10.26
N PHE A 268 -22.65 -15.85 9.12
CA PHE A 268 -23.70 -14.86 8.94
C PHE A 268 -24.95 -15.52 8.36
N SER A 269 -26.13 -15.01 8.63
CA SER A 269 -27.36 -15.58 8.11
C SER A 269 -27.51 -15.33 6.60
N THR A 270 -27.06 -14.15 6.12
CA THR A 270 -27.15 -13.73 4.72
C THR A 270 -25.89 -12.96 4.29
N ILE A 271 -25.71 -12.81 2.98
CA ILE A 271 -24.63 -12.01 2.41
C ILE A 271 -24.81 -10.53 2.76
N GLU A 272 -26.07 -10.06 2.83
CA GLU A 272 -26.40 -8.69 3.19
C GLU A 272 -26.00 -8.38 4.64
N GLU A 273 -26.19 -9.33 5.56
CA GLU A 273 -25.73 -9.20 6.95
C GLU A 273 -24.21 -9.08 7.01
N TYR A 274 -23.50 -9.90 6.24
CA TYR A 274 -22.03 -9.83 6.13
C TYR A 274 -21.60 -8.50 5.51
N GLN A 275 -22.25 -8.05 4.43
CA GLN A 275 -21.97 -6.74 3.82
C GLN A 275 -22.23 -5.59 4.83
N ALA A 276 -23.31 -5.64 5.58
CA ALA A 276 -23.61 -4.64 6.62
C ALA A 276 -22.53 -4.61 7.71
N PHE A 277 -22.04 -5.78 8.12
CA PHE A 277 -20.92 -5.87 9.06
C PHE A 277 -19.64 -5.22 8.50
N ILE A 278 -19.26 -5.52 7.25
CA ILE A 278 -18.10 -4.90 6.58
C ILE A 278 -18.30 -3.38 6.53
N THR A 279 -19.46 -2.91 6.09
CA THR A 279 -19.79 -1.49 6.00
C THR A 279 -19.65 -0.80 7.36
N GLN A 280 -20.11 -1.42 8.45
CA GLN A 280 -19.96 -0.87 9.79
C GLN A 280 -18.48 -0.66 10.18
N GLN A 281 -17.59 -1.63 9.85
CA GLN A 281 -16.17 -1.51 10.16
C GLN A 281 -15.52 -0.39 9.34
N VAL A 282 -15.89 -0.25 8.07
CA VAL A 282 -15.42 0.81 7.19
C VAL A 282 -15.89 2.18 7.66
N MET A 283 -17.14 2.32 8.03
CA MET A 283 -17.69 3.58 8.61
C MET A 283 -16.97 3.99 9.90
N ARG A 284 -16.65 3.03 10.77
CA ARG A 284 -15.86 3.28 11.98
C ARG A 284 -14.43 3.74 11.63
N HIS A 285 -13.84 3.22 10.54
CA HIS A 285 -12.56 3.68 10.04
C HIS A 285 -12.66 5.13 9.54
N ASN A 286 -13.66 5.44 8.72
CA ASN A 286 -13.85 6.76 8.12
C ASN A 286 -14.13 7.87 9.16
N ARG A 287 -14.74 7.56 10.30
CA ARG A 287 -14.97 8.52 11.39
C ARG A 287 -13.70 9.16 11.92
N ASN A 288 -12.59 8.43 11.89
CA ASN A 288 -11.32 8.95 12.38
C ASN A 288 -10.75 10.09 11.51
N ASN A 289 -11.18 10.16 10.25
CA ASN A 289 -10.69 11.10 9.26
C ASN A 289 -11.81 12.02 8.73
N GLN A 290 -12.93 12.15 9.47
CA GLN A 290 -14.11 12.83 8.98
C GLN A 290 -13.88 14.30 8.58
N ASP A 291 -12.96 15.00 9.24
CA ASP A 291 -12.69 16.40 8.93
C ASP A 291 -11.88 16.52 7.61
N LEU A 292 -10.92 15.62 7.39
CA LEU A 292 -10.25 15.51 6.10
C LEU A 292 -11.26 15.14 4.99
N VAL A 293 -12.16 14.21 5.24
CA VAL A 293 -13.19 13.84 4.26
C VAL A 293 -14.10 15.01 3.90
N LYS A 294 -14.50 15.82 4.89
CA LYS A 294 -15.28 17.05 4.63
C LYS A 294 -14.53 18.02 3.73
N GLU A 295 -13.25 18.26 4.01
CA GLU A 295 -12.38 19.12 3.19
C GLU A 295 -12.22 18.54 1.78
N GLU A 296 -11.91 17.25 1.64
CA GLU A 296 -11.72 16.61 0.34
C GLU A 296 -12.97 16.66 -0.53
N ARG A 297 -14.17 16.54 0.07
CA ARG A 297 -15.44 16.64 -0.67
C ARG A 297 -15.63 17.96 -1.40
N LEU A 298 -15.03 19.04 -0.93
CA LEU A 298 -15.05 20.35 -1.60
C LEU A 298 -14.28 20.37 -2.92
N HIS A 299 -13.36 19.41 -3.10
CA HIS A 299 -12.49 19.28 -4.27
C HIS A 299 -12.94 18.18 -5.24
N LEU A 300 -13.99 17.42 -4.88
CA LEU A 300 -14.52 16.38 -5.75
C LEU A 300 -15.41 16.98 -6.84
N LYS A 301 -15.42 16.34 -8.01
CA LYS A 301 -16.38 16.66 -9.07
C LYS A 301 -17.78 16.18 -8.69
N PRO A 302 -18.86 16.80 -9.21
CA PRO A 302 -20.21 16.31 -9.00
C PRO A 302 -20.41 14.94 -9.64
N LEU A 303 -21.31 14.15 -9.05
CA LEU A 303 -21.75 12.88 -9.62
C LEU A 303 -22.59 13.13 -10.89
N PRO A 304 -22.52 12.26 -11.90
CA PRO A 304 -23.45 12.29 -13.01
C PRO A 304 -24.88 11.96 -12.54
N LEU A 305 -25.88 12.45 -13.27
CA LEU A 305 -27.30 12.26 -12.93
C LEU A 305 -27.72 10.79 -12.92
N ARG A 306 -27.05 9.96 -13.70
CA ARG A 306 -27.35 8.52 -13.81
C ARG A 306 -26.09 7.71 -13.61
N ARG A 307 -26.26 6.50 -13.09
CA ARG A 307 -25.18 5.51 -13.07
C ARG A 307 -24.88 5.05 -14.49
N SER A 308 -23.63 4.66 -14.75
CA SER A 308 -23.28 3.98 -15.98
C SER A 308 -23.95 2.61 -16.01
N ALA A 309 -24.65 2.32 -17.10
CA ALA A 309 -25.22 1.00 -17.31
C ALA A 309 -24.12 0.06 -17.82
N ASP A 310 -23.87 -1.04 -17.11
CA ASP A 310 -22.97 -2.10 -17.57
C ASP A 310 -23.81 -3.28 -18.08
N TYR A 311 -24.37 -3.10 -19.29
CA TYR A 311 -25.06 -4.17 -19.98
C TYR A 311 -24.63 -4.23 -21.45
N ASP A 312 -24.59 -5.44 -21.96
CA ASP A 312 -24.43 -5.70 -23.39
C ASP A 312 -25.83 -5.97 -23.97
N GLU A 313 -26.23 -5.23 -25.00
CA GLU A 313 -27.40 -5.56 -25.76
C GLU A 313 -27.02 -6.59 -26.83
N LEU A 314 -27.66 -7.74 -26.76
CA LEU A 314 -27.46 -8.83 -27.74
C LEU A 314 -28.78 -9.21 -28.35
N THR A 315 -28.88 -9.12 -29.68
CA THR A 315 -29.98 -9.70 -30.39
C THR A 315 -29.76 -11.21 -30.48
N VAL A 316 -30.63 -11.98 -29.84
CA VAL A 316 -30.55 -13.44 -29.83
C VAL A 316 -31.81 -14.04 -30.41
N ARG A 317 -31.64 -15.20 -31.06
CA ARG A 317 -32.78 -15.95 -31.61
C ARG A 317 -33.35 -16.86 -30.51
N VAL A 318 -34.66 -16.78 -30.30
CA VAL A 318 -35.37 -17.73 -29.44
C VAL A 318 -35.55 -19.05 -30.20
N SER A 319 -35.17 -20.14 -29.58
CA SER A 319 -35.34 -21.48 -30.15
C SER A 319 -36.82 -21.94 -30.05
N ARG A 320 -37.17 -23.00 -30.83
CA ARG A 320 -38.49 -23.61 -30.70
C ARG A 320 -38.82 -24.15 -29.30
N SER A 321 -37.83 -24.40 -28.48
CA SER A 321 -37.94 -24.86 -27.10
C SER A 321 -38.04 -23.71 -26.10
N SER A 322 -38.32 -22.49 -26.55
CA SER A 322 -38.37 -21.27 -25.70
C SER A 322 -37.07 -21.07 -24.93
N THR A 323 -35.92 -21.27 -25.56
CA THR A 323 -34.60 -21.02 -25.00
C THR A 323 -33.81 -20.03 -25.85
N ILE A 324 -32.93 -19.26 -25.18
CA ILE A 324 -31.93 -18.40 -25.80
C ILE A 324 -30.52 -18.83 -25.38
N ASN A 325 -29.56 -18.67 -26.26
CA ASN A 325 -28.17 -18.89 -25.95
C ASN A 325 -27.47 -17.51 -25.85
N VAL A 326 -26.96 -17.18 -24.67
CA VAL A 326 -26.21 -15.96 -24.42
C VAL A 326 -24.82 -16.33 -23.93
N LYS A 327 -23.80 -16.04 -24.71
CA LYS A 327 -22.37 -16.30 -24.36
C LYS A 327 -22.15 -17.76 -23.89
N HIS A 328 -22.69 -18.72 -24.63
CA HIS A 328 -22.65 -20.18 -24.38
C HIS A 328 -23.47 -20.68 -23.15
N VAL A 329 -24.26 -19.80 -22.52
CA VAL A 329 -25.22 -20.21 -21.48
C VAL A 329 -26.63 -20.22 -22.06
N VAL A 330 -27.36 -21.29 -21.80
CA VAL A 330 -28.73 -21.45 -22.26
C VAL A 330 -29.70 -20.99 -21.15
N TYR A 331 -30.59 -20.07 -21.52
CA TYR A 331 -31.63 -19.56 -20.62
C TYR A 331 -33.01 -19.93 -21.17
N SER A 332 -33.94 -20.31 -20.33
CA SER A 332 -35.35 -20.45 -20.72
C SER A 332 -36.00 -19.07 -20.74
N VAL A 333 -36.85 -18.83 -21.73
CA VAL A 333 -37.68 -17.62 -21.83
C VAL A 333 -39.16 -18.01 -21.74
N LEU A 334 -39.96 -17.11 -21.19
CA LEU A 334 -41.39 -17.34 -21.10
C LEU A 334 -41.98 -17.51 -22.51
N PRO A 335 -42.83 -18.52 -22.75
CA PRO A 335 -43.50 -18.67 -24.04
C PRO A 335 -44.44 -17.48 -24.27
N GLY A 336 -44.26 -16.75 -25.38
CA GLY A 336 -45.10 -15.61 -25.74
C GLY A 336 -44.37 -14.28 -25.89
N LEU A 337 -43.06 -14.29 -25.88
CA LEU A 337 -42.22 -13.15 -26.28
C LEU A 337 -41.80 -13.29 -27.75
#